data_854d84fca3ec079d6f8f3a1a84330742
#
_entry.id   854d84fca3ec079d6f8f3a1a84330742
#
_cell.length_a   1.000
_cell.length_b   1.000
_cell.length_c   1.000
_cell.angle_alpha   90.00
_cell.angle_beta   90.00
_cell.angle_gamma   90.00
#
_symmetry.space_group_name_H-M   'P 1'
#
loop_
_entity.id
_entity.type
_entity.pdbx_description
1 polymer ?
#
loop_
_entity_poly.entity_id
_entity_poly.type
_entity_poly.pdbx_seq_one_letter_code
_entity_poly.pdbx_strand_id
1 'polypeptide(L)'
;MIIAICSTRNWYFYLATELYALFKHNEVSKVYLFIEDDNIPYLTDKRIEFINVNKLPEYINRYSPNYNTKYSQMSYIRCYFSKILNEEKILYIDADAIVVDNIQKLWDIDLKDKALAGVHEGGEWSNHLGIEGMDDKYINSGVLLINLDLIRKERLDQAMIKLLNNKRYAFPDQDVINVVCKDKIHYLSNIYNSTETTGMVEDAKIIHYIRERKGWIKGSPRSEIWYKYYNEMLERSSKMVKVKCIVEYDDNQIGRRIKVNEEYVVDEKRAEELLTEPALVKIIEVFQPENKVSEAKKPTKQSKKK
;
A
#
# COMPACT_ATOMS: atom_id res chain seq x y z
N MET A 1 13.21 -11.54 2.96
CA MET A 1 11.78 -11.67 2.58
C MET A 1 11.52 -10.98 1.25
N ILE A 2 10.49 -11.42 0.53
CA ILE A 2 10.05 -10.84 -0.75
C ILE A 2 8.68 -10.21 -0.53
N ILE A 3 8.57 -8.92 -0.86
CA ILE A 3 7.38 -8.10 -0.60
C ILE A 3 6.72 -7.72 -1.93
N ALA A 4 5.40 -7.59 -1.97
CA ALA A 4 4.68 -6.94 -3.06
C ALA A 4 3.80 -5.81 -2.50
N ILE A 5 3.82 -4.68 -3.19
CA ILE A 5 2.99 -3.51 -2.90
C ILE A 5 2.36 -3.03 -4.20
N CYS A 6 1.07 -2.69 -4.17
CA CYS A 6 0.37 -2.11 -5.31
C CYS A 6 -0.01 -0.66 -5.00
N SER A 7 0.32 0.28 -5.89
CA SER A 7 0.03 1.69 -5.67
C SER A 7 -0.41 2.42 -6.92
N THR A 8 -1.41 3.27 -6.79
CA THR A 8 -1.78 4.25 -7.81
C THR A 8 -0.85 5.45 -7.74
N ARG A 9 -0.75 6.20 -8.84
CA ARG A 9 0.12 7.37 -9.00
C ARG A 9 -0.04 8.42 -7.89
N ASN A 10 -1.25 8.62 -7.42
CA ASN A 10 -1.55 9.61 -6.37
C ASN A 10 -0.89 9.29 -5.02
N TRP A 11 -0.42 8.06 -4.81
CA TRP A 11 0.14 7.61 -3.54
C TRP A 11 1.65 7.36 -3.58
N TYR A 12 2.32 7.56 -4.73
CA TYR A 12 3.76 7.29 -4.89
C TYR A 12 4.62 8.00 -3.85
N PHE A 13 4.28 9.25 -3.53
CA PHE A 13 5.01 10.00 -2.52
C PHE A 13 4.98 9.32 -1.14
N TYR A 14 3.81 8.81 -0.75
CA TYR A 14 3.64 8.17 0.56
C TYR A 14 4.36 6.83 0.64
N LEU A 15 4.53 6.11 -0.48
CA LEU A 15 5.31 4.88 -0.56
C LEU A 15 6.76 5.02 -0.08
N ALA A 16 7.37 6.18 -0.26
CA ALA A 16 8.74 6.42 0.22
C ALA A 16 8.82 6.24 1.74
N THR A 17 7.82 6.72 2.48
CA THR A 17 7.73 6.56 3.94
C THR A 17 7.49 5.10 4.33
N GLU A 18 6.60 4.42 3.63
CA GLU A 18 6.30 3.00 3.87
C GLU A 18 7.53 2.12 3.64
N LEU A 19 8.22 2.33 2.52
CA LEU A 19 9.45 1.61 2.19
C LEU A 19 10.59 1.95 3.16
N TYR A 20 10.73 3.21 3.58
CA TYR A 20 11.70 3.59 4.58
C TYR A 20 11.47 2.85 5.90
N ALA A 21 10.25 2.81 6.40
CA ALA A 21 9.89 2.11 7.62
C ALA A 21 10.12 0.59 7.49
N LEU A 22 9.71 -0.02 6.38
CA LEU A 22 9.93 -1.44 6.09
C LEU A 22 11.42 -1.79 6.12
N PHE A 23 12.25 -1.04 5.40
CA PHE A 23 13.69 -1.31 5.30
C PHE A 23 14.46 -1.00 6.59
N LYS A 24 13.95 -0.12 7.43
CA LYS A 24 14.54 0.21 8.73
C LYS A 24 14.48 -0.97 9.71
N HIS A 25 13.41 -1.75 9.65
CA HIS A 25 13.13 -2.81 10.62
C HIS A 25 13.39 -4.23 10.11
N ASN A 26 13.58 -4.40 8.78
CA ASN A 26 13.54 -5.71 8.19
C ASN A 26 14.62 -5.93 7.11
N GLU A 27 15.12 -7.16 7.04
CA GLU A 27 15.94 -7.62 5.93
C GLU A 27 15.04 -8.05 4.76
N VAL A 28 14.90 -7.15 3.78
CA VAL A 28 14.13 -7.37 2.57
C VAL A 28 15.07 -7.66 1.42
N SER A 29 14.87 -8.78 0.74
CA SER A 29 15.65 -9.16 -0.44
C SER A 29 15.13 -8.52 -1.72
N LYS A 30 13.80 -8.35 -1.82
CA LYS A 30 13.14 -7.75 -2.97
C LYS A 30 11.79 -7.13 -2.61
N VAL A 31 11.45 -6.04 -3.27
CA VAL A 31 10.12 -5.44 -3.29
C VAL A 31 9.63 -5.37 -4.74
N TYR A 32 8.58 -6.08 -5.07
CA TYR A 32 7.83 -5.88 -6.29
C TYR A 32 6.85 -4.73 -6.09
N LEU A 33 7.08 -3.63 -6.79
CA LEU A 33 6.25 -2.45 -6.72
C LEU A 33 5.41 -2.32 -7.98
N PHE A 34 4.14 -2.71 -7.88
CA PHE A 34 3.16 -2.62 -8.97
C PHE A 34 2.64 -1.20 -9.06
N ILE A 35 2.90 -0.52 -10.15
CA ILE A 35 2.63 0.90 -10.37
C ILE A 35 2.10 1.16 -11.78
N GLU A 36 1.58 2.38 -12.01
CA GLU A 36 1.02 2.81 -13.30
C GLU A 36 2.08 3.38 -14.26
N ASP A 37 3.34 3.51 -13.84
CA ASP A 37 4.46 4.07 -14.58
C ASP A 37 5.61 3.05 -14.66
N ASP A 38 6.67 3.35 -15.42
CA ASP A 38 7.82 2.43 -15.54
C ASP A 38 8.72 2.45 -14.31
N ASN A 39 8.76 3.57 -13.59
CA ASN A 39 9.48 3.72 -12.34
C ASN A 39 8.95 4.92 -11.54
N ILE A 40 9.46 5.06 -10.31
CA ILE A 40 9.30 6.26 -9.48
C ILE A 40 10.72 6.80 -9.26
N PRO A 41 11.11 7.91 -9.91
CA PRO A 41 12.52 8.34 -10.01
C PRO A 41 13.27 8.51 -8.68
N TYR A 42 12.59 8.87 -7.62
CA TYR A 42 13.18 9.05 -6.29
C TYR A 42 13.22 7.78 -5.43
N LEU A 43 12.66 6.66 -5.90
CA LEU A 43 12.78 5.35 -5.27
C LEU A 43 13.89 4.55 -5.95
N THR A 44 15.13 4.79 -5.55
CA THR A 44 16.34 4.27 -6.22
C THR A 44 16.95 3.05 -5.53
N ASP A 45 16.30 2.50 -4.49
CA ASP A 45 16.82 1.33 -3.80
C ASP A 45 16.83 0.11 -4.73
N LYS A 46 17.99 -0.54 -4.86
CA LYS A 46 18.21 -1.69 -5.75
C LYS A 46 17.35 -2.92 -5.46
N ARG A 47 16.72 -2.96 -4.28
CA ARG A 47 15.79 -4.03 -3.89
C ARG A 47 14.42 -3.86 -4.53
N ILE A 48 14.11 -2.68 -5.08
CA ILE A 48 12.82 -2.38 -5.70
C ILE A 48 12.85 -2.79 -7.16
N GLU A 49 11.90 -3.63 -7.54
CA GLU A 49 11.59 -3.97 -8.92
C GLU A 49 10.23 -3.40 -9.29
N PHE A 50 10.21 -2.46 -10.24
CA PHE A 50 8.98 -1.82 -10.70
C PHE A 50 8.28 -2.70 -11.73
N ILE A 51 6.98 -2.89 -11.56
CA ILE A 51 6.11 -3.57 -12.52
C ILE A 51 5.03 -2.59 -12.98
N ASN A 52 5.15 -2.13 -14.23
CA ASN A 52 4.15 -1.24 -14.82
C ASN A 52 2.89 -2.04 -15.17
N VAL A 53 1.83 -1.80 -14.42
CA VAL A 53 0.57 -2.54 -14.57
C VAL A 53 -0.11 -2.29 -15.92
N ASN A 54 0.13 -1.14 -16.55
CA ASN A 54 -0.41 -0.82 -17.89
C ASN A 54 0.23 -1.66 -19.01
N LYS A 55 1.34 -2.33 -18.72
CA LYS A 55 2.03 -3.25 -19.65
C LYS A 55 1.68 -4.73 -19.41
N LEU A 56 0.92 -5.01 -18.35
CA LEU A 56 0.44 -6.35 -18.08
C LEU A 56 -0.72 -6.72 -19.01
N PRO A 57 -0.92 -8.03 -19.30
CA PRO A 57 -2.14 -8.49 -19.96
C PRO A 57 -3.37 -8.04 -19.19
N GLU A 58 -4.49 -7.83 -19.89
CA GLU A 58 -5.76 -7.44 -19.27
C GLU A 58 -6.16 -8.47 -18.21
N TYR A 59 -6.17 -8.07 -16.94
CA TYR A 59 -6.48 -8.93 -15.79
C TYR A 59 -7.92 -8.80 -15.30
N ILE A 60 -8.60 -7.72 -15.69
CA ILE A 60 -10.04 -7.54 -15.47
C ILE A 60 -10.69 -7.06 -16.76
N ASN A 61 -11.72 -7.77 -17.19
CA ASN A 61 -12.46 -7.41 -18.40
C ASN A 61 -13.20 -6.08 -18.18
N ARG A 62 -13.13 -5.17 -19.15
CA ARG A 62 -13.85 -3.88 -19.13
C ARG A 62 -15.38 -4.01 -18.98
N TYR A 63 -15.94 -5.16 -19.30
CA TYR A 63 -17.36 -5.48 -19.10
C TYR A 63 -17.64 -6.14 -17.73
N SER A 64 -16.61 -6.37 -16.92
CA SER A 64 -16.78 -6.90 -15.56
C SER A 64 -17.68 -5.99 -14.72
N PRO A 65 -18.60 -6.52 -13.93
CA PRO A 65 -19.38 -5.71 -12.99
C PRO A 65 -18.52 -5.01 -11.94
N ASN A 66 -17.25 -5.42 -11.77
CA ASN A 66 -16.30 -4.78 -10.86
C ASN A 66 -15.35 -3.79 -11.54
N TYR A 67 -15.43 -3.58 -12.86
CA TYR A 67 -14.51 -2.71 -13.58
C TYR A 67 -14.61 -1.25 -13.15
N ASN A 68 -15.84 -0.70 -13.04
CA ASN A 68 -16.13 0.68 -12.63
C ASN A 68 -16.69 0.71 -11.20
N THR A 69 -15.88 0.37 -10.21
CA THR A 69 -16.23 0.51 -8.78
C THR A 69 -15.54 1.73 -8.20
N LYS A 70 -15.83 2.04 -6.93
CA LYS A 70 -15.07 3.05 -6.16
C LYS A 70 -13.64 2.60 -5.83
N TYR A 71 -13.34 1.31 -5.96
CA TYR A 71 -12.02 0.74 -5.70
C TYR A 71 -11.16 0.79 -6.95
N SER A 72 -9.89 1.08 -6.79
CA SER A 72 -8.93 1.02 -7.87
C SER A 72 -8.76 -0.43 -8.34
N GLN A 73 -8.69 -0.63 -9.67
CA GLN A 73 -8.34 -1.94 -10.23
C GLN A 73 -6.96 -2.43 -9.78
N MET A 74 -6.11 -1.50 -9.32
CA MET A 74 -4.81 -1.82 -8.74
C MET A 74 -4.92 -2.83 -7.57
N SER A 75 -5.97 -2.76 -6.76
CA SER A 75 -6.20 -3.71 -5.68
C SER A 75 -6.47 -5.14 -6.17
N TYR A 76 -6.98 -5.29 -7.40
CA TYR A 76 -7.31 -6.62 -7.96
C TYR A 76 -6.07 -7.38 -8.43
N ILE A 77 -4.93 -6.71 -8.62
CA ILE A 77 -3.68 -7.33 -9.08
C ILE A 77 -3.22 -8.42 -8.13
N ARG A 78 -3.50 -8.30 -6.82
CA ARG A 78 -3.17 -9.34 -5.84
C ARG A 78 -3.79 -10.71 -6.15
N CYS A 79 -4.90 -10.75 -6.87
CA CYS A 79 -5.51 -12.00 -7.36
C CYS A 79 -4.76 -12.61 -8.55
N TYR A 80 -3.79 -11.90 -9.13
CA TYR A 80 -3.02 -12.28 -10.31
C TYR A 80 -1.53 -12.56 -10.03
N PHE A 81 -1.04 -12.32 -8.84
CA PHE A 81 0.38 -12.46 -8.51
C PHE A 81 0.97 -13.79 -8.96
N SER A 82 0.25 -14.89 -8.80
CA SER A 82 0.69 -16.22 -9.22
C SER A 82 0.93 -16.36 -10.73
N LYS A 83 0.34 -15.50 -11.56
CA LYS A 83 0.55 -15.44 -13.01
C LYS A 83 1.65 -14.47 -13.43
N ILE A 84 1.97 -13.50 -12.60
CA ILE A 84 2.92 -12.43 -12.92
C ILE A 84 4.29 -12.75 -12.34
N LEU A 85 4.34 -13.30 -11.12
CA LEU A 85 5.56 -13.56 -10.37
C LEU A 85 5.93 -15.04 -10.42
N ASN A 86 7.24 -15.33 -10.42
CA ASN A 86 7.75 -16.69 -10.39
C ASN A 86 8.09 -17.18 -8.97
N GLU A 87 7.90 -16.32 -7.95
CA GLU A 87 8.18 -16.62 -6.55
C GLU A 87 7.28 -17.74 -6.03
N GLU A 88 7.79 -18.54 -5.09
CA GLU A 88 6.98 -19.56 -4.39
C GLU A 88 6.06 -18.93 -3.35
N LYS A 89 6.56 -17.89 -2.67
CA LYS A 89 5.89 -17.19 -1.58
C LYS A 89 6.17 -15.70 -1.61
N ILE A 90 5.19 -14.89 -1.28
CA ILE A 90 5.34 -13.44 -1.18
C ILE A 90 4.53 -12.91 0.01
N LEU A 91 4.98 -11.81 0.60
CA LEU A 91 4.21 -11.03 1.56
C LEU A 91 3.66 -9.78 0.86
N TYR A 92 2.36 -9.74 0.69
CA TYR A 92 1.66 -8.56 0.18
C TYR A 92 1.35 -7.58 1.31
N ILE A 93 1.56 -6.29 1.08
CA ILE A 93 1.24 -5.20 2.02
C ILE A 93 0.59 -4.08 1.21
N ASP A 94 -0.57 -3.58 1.65
CA ASP A 94 -1.23 -2.43 1.05
C ASP A 94 -0.37 -1.16 1.19
N ALA A 95 -0.45 -0.26 0.20
CA ALA A 95 0.32 0.99 0.15
C ALA A 95 -0.10 2.03 1.22
N ASP A 96 -1.08 1.74 2.04
CA ASP A 96 -1.51 2.51 3.20
C ASP A 96 -1.28 1.76 4.52
N ALA A 97 -0.36 0.79 4.51
CA ALA A 97 0.05 0.06 5.69
C ALA A 97 1.54 0.28 5.98
N ILE A 98 1.88 0.74 7.18
CA ILE A 98 3.25 1.00 7.60
C ILE A 98 3.81 -0.11 8.49
N VAL A 99 4.99 -0.61 8.16
CA VAL A 99 5.71 -1.63 8.95
C VAL A 99 6.57 -0.94 10.00
N VAL A 100 6.23 -1.08 11.28
CA VAL A 100 6.84 -0.33 12.39
C VAL A 100 7.74 -1.15 13.28
N ASP A 101 7.85 -2.46 13.02
CA ASP A 101 8.70 -3.40 13.77
C ASP A 101 9.14 -4.57 12.87
N ASN A 102 9.94 -5.47 13.42
CA ASN A 102 10.40 -6.66 12.72
C ASN A 102 9.25 -7.65 12.47
N ILE A 103 9.09 -8.05 11.19
CA ILE A 103 8.07 -8.98 10.72
C ILE A 103 8.65 -10.30 10.19
N GLN A 104 9.90 -10.64 10.56
CA GLN A 104 10.52 -11.88 10.12
C GLN A 104 9.70 -13.11 10.53
N LYS A 105 9.13 -13.11 11.73
CA LYS A 105 8.26 -14.22 12.20
C LYS A 105 7.02 -14.41 11.33
N LEU A 106 6.46 -13.33 10.75
CA LEU A 106 5.37 -13.45 9.78
C LEU A 106 5.86 -14.12 8.49
N TRP A 107 7.02 -13.68 7.98
CA TRP A 107 7.60 -14.25 6.77
C TRP A 107 7.96 -15.74 6.94
N ASP A 108 8.41 -16.16 8.12
CA ASP A 108 8.87 -17.52 8.40
C ASP A 108 7.73 -18.53 8.60
N ILE A 109 6.47 -18.09 8.62
CA ILE A 109 5.32 -18.99 8.69
C ILE A 109 5.37 -19.98 7.53
N ASP A 110 5.34 -21.28 7.87
CA ASP A 110 5.16 -22.36 6.91
C ASP A 110 3.66 -22.53 6.62
N LEU A 111 3.24 -22.11 5.43
CA LEU A 111 1.83 -22.16 5.01
C LEU A 111 1.33 -23.58 4.71
N LYS A 112 2.21 -24.54 4.43
CA LYS A 112 1.85 -25.95 4.11
C LYS A 112 0.76 -26.04 3.05
N ASP A 113 -0.42 -26.52 3.46
CA ASP A 113 -1.63 -26.69 2.65
C ASP A 113 -2.51 -25.43 2.58
N LYS A 114 -2.05 -24.31 3.16
CA LYS A 114 -2.77 -23.02 3.13
C LYS A 114 -2.34 -22.20 1.93
N ALA A 115 -3.32 -21.60 1.28
CA ALA A 115 -3.08 -20.70 0.13
C ALA A 115 -2.54 -19.34 0.57
N LEU A 116 -2.95 -18.91 1.76
CA LEU A 116 -2.52 -17.62 2.31
C LEU A 116 -2.68 -17.55 3.83
N ALA A 117 -2.02 -16.57 4.44
CA ALA A 117 -2.30 -16.15 5.80
C ALA A 117 -2.77 -14.69 5.82
N GLY A 118 -3.73 -14.39 6.70
CA GLY A 118 -4.29 -13.06 6.87
C GLY A 118 -4.92 -12.87 8.24
N VAL A 119 -5.20 -11.62 8.60
CA VAL A 119 -5.82 -11.28 9.88
C VAL A 119 -7.34 -11.27 9.73
N HIS A 120 -8.03 -11.93 10.66
CA HIS A 120 -9.49 -11.95 10.70
C HIS A 120 -10.04 -10.52 10.76
N GLU A 121 -11.01 -10.22 9.90
CA GLU A 121 -11.74 -8.95 9.91
C GLU A 121 -12.85 -9.05 10.98
N GLY A 122 -12.80 -8.21 11.99
CA GLY A 122 -13.82 -8.19 13.03
C GLY A 122 -15.20 -7.73 12.52
N GLY A 123 -16.27 -8.15 13.19
CA GLY A 123 -17.63 -7.75 12.85
C GLY A 123 -18.26 -8.51 11.69
N GLU A 124 -19.34 -7.96 11.14
CA GLU A 124 -20.20 -8.65 10.14
C GLU A 124 -19.82 -8.26 8.69
N TRP A 125 -18.51 -8.20 8.39
CA TRP A 125 -18.02 -7.72 7.09
C TRP A 125 -18.33 -8.64 5.92
N SER A 126 -18.64 -9.91 6.19
CA SER A 126 -18.95 -10.89 5.17
C SER A 126 -20.46 -11.11 4.94
N ASN A 127 -21.33 -10.50 5.73
CA ASN A 127 -22.79 -10.71 5.64
C ASN A 127 -23.35 -10.48 4.24
N HIS A 128 -22.81 -9.51 3.50
CA HIS A 128 -23.23 -9.24 2.11
C HIS A 128 -22.95 -10.40 1.14
N LEU A 129 -22.09 -11.36 1.49
CA LEU A 129 -21.83 -12.54 0.65
C LEU A 129 -22.94 -13.57 0.72
N GLY A 130 -23.73 -13.59 1.81
CA GLY A 130 -24.79 -14.56 2.05
C GLY A 130 -24.28 -16.00 2.21
N ILE A 131 -23.05 -16.16 2.73
CA ILE A 131 -22.40 -17.48 2.95
C ILE A 131 -22.36 -17.73 4.46
N GLU A 132 -23.09 -18.76 4.91
CA GLU A 132 -23.14 -19.13 6.33
C GLU A 132 -21.74 -19.46 6.88
N GLY A 133 -21.44 -18.94 8.08
CA GLY A 133 -20.15 -19.13 8.76
C GLY A 133 -18.96 -18.42 8.10
N MET A 134 -19.20 -17.48 7.17
CA MET A 134 -18.14 -16.72 6.54
C MET A 134 -17.57 -15.67 7.49
N ASP A 135 -18.36 -15.10 8.42
CA ASP A 135 -17.91 -14.07 9.35
C ASP A 135 -16.74 -14.53 10.22
N ASP A 136 -16.79 -15.79 10.67
CA ASP A 136 -15.70 -16.38 11.46
C ASP A 136 -14.44 -16.69 10.63
N LYS A 137 -14.51 -16.57 9.31
CA LYS A 137 -13.45 -16.93 8.36
C LYS A 137 -12.94 -15.77 7.54
N TYR A 138 -13.65 -14.65 7.54
CA TYR A 138 -13.36 -13.51 6.67
C TYR A 138 -12.13 -12.74 7.15
N ILE A 139 -11.16 -12.56 6.27
CA ILE A 139 -9.91 -11.82 6.56
C ILE A 139 -9.86 -10.51 5.81
N ASN A 140 -9.14 -9.55 6.38
CA ASN A 140 -8.74 -8.32 5.69
C ASN A 140 -7.63 -8.63 4.68
N SER A 141 -7.73 -8.09 3.47
CA SER A 141 -6.82 -8.37 2.36
C SER A 141 -5.60 -7.44 2.28
N GLY A 142 -5.45 -6.50 3.21
CA GLY A 142 -4.37 -5.50 3.15
C GLY A 142 -3.00 -6.00 3.56
N VAL A 143 -2.92 -7.11 4.31
CA VAL A 143 -1.66 -7.82 4.61
C VAL A 143 -1.87 -9.31 4.45
N LEU A 144 -1.19 -9.91 3.49
CA LEU A 144 -1.34 -11.32 3.12
C LEU A 144 0.02 -11.98 2.90
N LEU A 145 0.34 -13.04 3.65
CA LEU A 145 1.41 -13.96 3.27
C LEU A 145 0.80 -14.98 2.29
N ILE A 146 1.32 -15.07 1.07
CA ILE A 146 0.68 -15.80 -0.03
C ILE A 146 1.59 -16.93 -0.51
N ASN A 147 1.05 -18.15 -0.57
CA ASN A 147 1.67 -19.33 -1.17
C ASN A 147 1.32 -19.37 -2.67
N LEU A 148 2.16 -18.73 -3.49
CA LEU A 148 1.92 -18.63 -4.93
C LEU A 148 1.97 -19.99 -5.64
N ASP A 149 2.78 -20.93 -5.14
CA ASP A 149 2.86 -22.27 -5.71
C ASP A 149 1.57 -23.06 -5.52
N LEU A 150 0.99 -23.01 -4.31
CA LEU A 150 -0.29 -23.66 -4.07
C LEU A 150 -1.42 -23.03 -4.89
N ILE A 151 -1.42 -21.69 -4.98
CA ILE A 151 -2.40 -20.96 -5.80
C ILE A 151 -2.30 -21.40 -7.26
N ARG A 152 -1.09 -21.51 -7.83
CA ARG A 152 -0.87 -22.01 -9.20
C ARG A 152 -1.31 -23.47 -9.35
N LYS A 153 -0.86 -24.34 -8.44
CA LYS A 153 -1.15 -25.79 -8.45
C LYS A 153 -2.65 -26.08 -8.44
N GLU A 154 -3.40 -25.35 -7.61
CA GLU A 154 -4.84 -25.55 -7.45
C GLU A 154 -5.69 -24.62 -8.32
N ARG A 155 -5.05 -23.76 -9.12
CA ARG A 155 -5.72 -22.79 -10.01
C ARG A 155 -6.67 -21.84 -9.28
N LEU A 156 -6.33 -21.46 -8.04
CA LEU A 156 -7.17 -20.56 -7.23
C LEU A 156 -7.23 -19.16 -7.84
N ASP A 157 -6.15 -18.70 -8.47
CA ASP A 157 -6.10 -17.46 -9.26
C ASP A 157 -7.16 -17.44 -10.37
N GLN A 158 -7.33 -18.55 -11.10
CA GLN A 158 -8.35 -18.65 -12.15
C GLN A 158 -9.76 -18.54 -11.58
N ALA A 159 -10.00 -19.13 -10.40
CA ALA A 159 -11.27 -19.02 -9.70
C ALA A 159 -11.54 -17.57 -9.25
N MET A 160 -10.54 -16.89 -8.66
CA MET A 160 -10.64 -15.47 -8.26
C MET A 160 -10.96 -14.58 -9.46
N ILE A 161 -10.21 -14.73 -10.56
CA ILE A 161 -10.38 -13.97 -11.79
C ILE A 161 -11.78 -14.19 -12.39
N LYS A 162 -12.23 -15.44 -12.43
CA LYS A 162 -13.57 -15.78 -12.91
C LYS A 162 -14.64 -15.07 -12.09
N LEU A 163 -14.53 -15.09 -10.76
CA LEU A 163 -15.50 -14.41 -9.88
C LEU A 163 -15.45 -12.89 -10.08
N LEU A 164 -14.27 -12.27 -10.12
CA LEU A 164 -14.11 -10.84 -10.37
C LEU A 164 -14.77 -10.40 -11.69
N ASN A 165 -14.72 -11.23 -12.71
CA ASN A 165 -15.25 -10.88 -14.03
C ASN A 165 -16.74 -11.18 -14.22
N ASN A 166 -17.37 -11.97 -13.33
CA ASN A 166 -18.75 -12.45 -13.55
C ASN A 166 -19.75 -12.06 -12.46
N LYS A 167 -19.28 -11.63 -11.28
CA LYS A 167 -20.15 -11.28 -10.16
C LYS A 167 -19.73 -9.95 -9.52
N ARG A 168 -20.72 -9.11 -9.19
CA ARG A 168 -20.49 -7.86 -8.43
C ARG A 168 -20.19 -8.19 -6.97
N TYR A 169 -19.18 -7.54 -6.43
CA TYR A 169 -18.77 -7.64 -5.03
C TYR A 169 -18.75 -6.27 -4.35
N ALA A 170 -18.94 -6.24 -3.04
CA ALA A 170 -18.87 -5.01 -2.23
C ALA A 170 -17.40 -4.59 -2.03
N PHE A 171 -16.51 -5.56 -1.78
CA PHE A 171 -15.07 -5.43 -1.64
C PHE A 171 -14.39 -6.41 -2.62
N PRO A 172 -14.28 -6.07 -3.92
CA PRO A 172 -14.10 -7.05 -4.99
C PRO A 172 -12.93 -8.02 -4.79
N ASP A 173 -11.73 -7.53 -4.51
CA ASP A 173 -10.55 -8.37 -4.29
C ASP A 173 -10.62 -9.13 -2.96
N GLN A 174 -10.98 -8.45 -1.87
CA GLN A 174 -11.11 -9.06 -0.56
C GLN A 174 -12.18 -10.16 -0.55
N ASP A 175 -13.34 -9.89 -1.14
CA ASP A 175 -14.45 -10.86 -1.21
C ASP A 175 -14.06 -12.12 -1.97
N VAL A 176 -13.46 -11.97 -3.18
CA VAL A 176 -13.11 -13.16 -3.97
C VAL A 176 -11.99 -13.98 -3.34
N ILE A 177 -11.03 -13.34 -2.68
CA ILE A 177 -9.98 -14.03 -1.93
C ILE A 177 -10.63 -14.87 -0.81
N ASN A 178 -11.50 -14.26 -0.03
CA ASN A 178 -12.18 -14.94 1.07
C ASN A 178 -13.08 -16.09 0.58
N VAL A 179 -13.84 -15.87 -0.50
CA VAL A 179 -14.71 -16.91 -1.08
C VAL A 179 -13.91 -18.09 -1.61
N VAL A 180 -12.83 -17.83 -2.36
CA VAL A 180 -12.05 -18.89 -3.01
C VAL A 180 -11.16 -19.62 -2.01
N CYS A 181 -10.60 -18.92 -1.04
CA CYS A 181 -9.59 -19.46 -0.12
C CYS A 181 -10.13 -19.80 1.27
N LYS A 182 -11.43 -19.67 1.55
CA LYS A 182 -12.03 -19.74 2.91
C LYS A 182 -11.54 -20.91 3.78
N ASP A 183 -11.26 -22.08 3.19
CA ASP A 183 -10.82 -23.28 3.92
C ASP A 183 -9.28 -23.47 3.88
N LYS A 184 -8.58 -22.54 3.19
CA LYS A 184 -7.13 -22.54 2.96
C LYS A 184 -6.45 -21.29 3.55
N ILE A 185 -7.01 -20.71 4.60
CA ILE A 185 -6.48 -19.55 5.28
C ILE A 185 -5.77 -19.98 6.57
N HIS A 186 -4.59 -19.45 6.81
CA HIS A 186 -3.92 -19.44 8.10
C HIS A 186 -4.21 -18.11 8.79
N TYR A 187 -4.79 -18.12 9.98
CA TYR A 187 -5.15 -16.88 10.67
C TYR A 187 -3.97 -16.30 11.44
N LEU A 188 -3.74 -15.01 11.22
CA LEU A 188 -2.67 -14.24 11.85
C LEU A 188 -3.20 -13.47 13.07
N SER A 189 -2.28 -13.17 14.00
CA SER A 189 -2.54 -12.17 15.04
C SER A 189 -2.74 -10.78 14.42
N ASN A 190 -3.63 -9.98 15.01
CA ASN A 190 -3.93 -8.62 14.57
C ASN A 190 -2.74 -7.63 14.70
N ILE A 191 -1.65 -8.02 15.36
CA ILE A 191 -0.40 -7.24 15.35
C ILE A 191 0.17 -7.07 13.93
N TYR A 192 -0.14 -7.98 13.00
CA TYR A 192 0.35 -7.97 11.62
C TYR A 192 -0.57 -7.24 10.63
N ASN A 193 -1.73 -6.79 11.05
CA ASN A 193 -2.63 -5.94 10.24
C ASN A 193 -3.57 -5.19 11.20
N SER A 194 -3.01 -4.28 11.99
CA SER A 194 -3.73 -3.56 13.03
C SER A 194 -4.51 -2.41 12.43
N THR A 195 -5.84 -2.57 12.35
CA THR A 195 -6.79 -1.61 11.82
C THR A 195 -7.93 -1.36 12.81
N GLU A 196 -8.85 -0.45 12.49
CA GLU A 196 -10.08 -0.26 13.27
C GLU A 196 -11.02 -1.48 13.20
N THR A 197 -10.92 -2.30 12.16
CA THR A 197 -11.81 -3.45 11.93
C THR A 197 -11.21 -4.78 12.38
N THR A 198 -9.88 -4.94 12.28
CA THR A 198 -9.18 -6.13 12.77
C THR A 198 -8.79 -6.03 14.25
N GLY A 199 -8.97 -4.86 14.86
CA GLY A 199 -8.55 -4.51 16.21
C GLY A 199 -7.24 -3.73 16.26
N MET A 200 -7.28 -2.54 16.85
CA MET A 200 -6.09 -1.73 17.10
C MET A 200 -5.37 -2.26 18.35
N VAL A 201 -4.08 -2.58 18.21
CA VAL A 201 -3.23 -3.06 19.31
C VAL A 201 -1.98 -2.18 19.46
N GLU A 202 -1.49 -2.03 20.69
CA GLU A 202 -0.34 -1.16 20.98
C GLU A 202 0.97 -1.74 20.44
N ASP A 203 1.14 -3.06 20.47
CA ASP A 203 2.30 -3.79 19.99
C ASP A 203 2.24 -4.15 18.50
N ALA A 204 1.43 -3.40 17.71
CA ALA A 204 1.31 -3.60 16.29
C ALA A 204 2.67 -3.57 15.59
N LYS A 205 2.89 -4.53 14.70
CA LYS A 205 4.06 -4.59 13.82
C LYS A 205 3.78 -4.00 12.45
N ILE A 206 2.52 -4.08 12.02
CA ILE A 206 2.01 -3.44 10.80
C ILE A 206 0.73 -2.70 11.18
N ILE A 207 0.74 -1.39 10.97
CA ILE A 207 -0.42 -0.50 11.14
C ILE A 207 -0.99 -0.23 9.76
N HIS A 208 -2.27 -0.53 9.55
CA HIS A 208 -2.94 -0.35 8.27
C HIS A 208 -4.02 0.74 8.39
N TYR A 209 -3.86 1.80 7.63
CA TYR A 209 -4.72 2.99 7.65
C TYR A 209 -5.85 2.86 6.64
N ILE A 210 -6.91 2.15 7.02
CA ILE A 210 -8.04 1.85 6.14
C ILE A 210 -8.94 3.06 5.87
N ARG A 211 -9.73 2.99 4.79
CA ARG A 211 -10.73 4.00 4.39
C ARG A 211 -10.11 5.38 4.18
N GLU A 212 -10.81 6.45 4.62
CA GLU A 212 -10.40 7.85 4.51
C GLU A 212 -9.36 8.29 5.56
N ARG A 213 -9.02 7.42 6.52
CA ARG A 213 -8.15 7.74 7.66
C ARG A 213 -6.70 7.31 7.41
N LYS A 214 -6.08 7.89 6.37
CA LYS A 214 -4.71 7.54 5.99
C LYS A 214 -3.69 8.11 6.97
N GLY A 215 -2.53 7.44 7.11
CA GLY A 215 -1.46 7.85 8.00
C GLY A 215 -0.93 9.25 7.75
N TRP A 216 -0.94 9.68 6.49
CA TRP A 216 -0.54 11.02 6.05
C TRP A 216 -1.62 12.09 6.22
N ILE A 217 -2.79 11.77 6.75
CA ILE A 217 -3.84 12.74 7.09
C ILE A 217 -3.71 13.07 8.57
N LYS A 218 -3.36 14.32 8.89
CA LYS A 218 -3.26 14.80 10.28
C LYS A 218 -4.57 14.58 11.03
N GLY A 219 -4.45 14.02 12.24
CA GLY A 219 -5.61 13.70 13.08
C GLY A 219 -6.26 12.35 12.79
N SER A 220 -5.80 11.61 11.78
CA SER A 220 -6.15 10.20 11.66
C SER A 220 -5.57 9.39 12.83
N PRO A 221 -6.24 8.32 13.28
CA PRO A 221 -5.71 7.46 14.33
C PRO A 221 -4.29 6.99 13.99
N ARG A 222 -3.35 7.16 14.93
CA ARG A 222 -1.92 6.79 14.78
C ARG A 222 -1.16 7.51 13.66
N SER A 223 -1.68 8.61 13.10
CA SER A 223 -0.97 9.42 12.11
C SER A 223 0.38 9.93 12.62
N GLU A 224 0.53 10.16 13.94
CA GLU A 224 1.80 10.53 14.56
C GLU A 224 2.91 9.49 14.33
N ILE A 225 2.56 8.20 14.24
CA ILE A 225 3.52 7.13 13.92
C ILE A 225 3.97 7.26 12.46
N TRP A 226 3.06 7.49 11.54
CA TRP A 226 3.40 7.70 10.14
C TRP A 226 4.30 8.93 9.97
N TYR A 227 3.95 10.06 10.61
CA TYR A 227 4.75 11.30 10.56
C TYR A 227 6.12 11.15 11.19
N LYS A 228 6.28 10.30 12.20
CA LYS A 228 7.60 9.96 12.75
C LYS A 228 8.51 9.38 11.66
N TYR A 229 8.06 8.36 10.92
CA TYR A 229 8.87 7.76 9.85
C TYR A 229 9.06 8.69 8.66
N TYR A 230 8.06 9.47 8.33
CA TYR A 230 8.13 10.50 7.32
C TYR A 230 9.24 11.52 7.61
N ASN A 231 9.28 12.07 8.82
CA ASN A 231 10.30 13.03 9.23
C ASN A 231 11.70 12.40 9.26
N GLU A 232 11.83 11.18 9.81
CA GLU A 232 13.09 10.45 9.79
C GLU A 232 13.60 10.16 8.35
N MET A 233 12.70 9.86 7.44
CA MET A 233 13.03 9.67 6.02
C MET A 233 13.53 10.97 5.40
N LEU A 234 12.83 12.08 5.63
CA LEU A 234 13.24 13.39 5.10
C LEU A 234 14.58 13.87 5.63
N GLU A 235 14.90 13.59 6.90
CA GLU A 235 16.21 13.92 7.49
C GLU A 235 17.38 13.20 6.80
N ARG A 236 17.11 12.05 6.16
CA ARG A 236 18.10 11.20 5.49
C ARG A 236 18.11 11.30 3.97
N SER A 237 17.07 11.85 3.38
CA SER A 237 16.90 11.96 1.93
C SER A 237 17.24 13.37 1.46
N SER A 238 17.62 13.51 0.17
CA SER A 238 17.54 14.80 -0.51
C SER A 238 16.10 15.31 -0.43
N LYS A 239 15.95 16.64 -0.30
CA LYS A 239 14.61 17.26 -0.22
C LYS A 239 13.74 16.82 -1.39
N MET A 240 12.50 16.50 -1.08
CA MET A 240 11.50 16.18 -2.08
C MET A 240 10.66 17.40 -2.41
N VAL A 241 10.29 17.55 -3.67
CA VAL A 241 9.59 18.74 -4.17
C VAL A 241 8.36 18.29 -4.95
N LYS A 242 7.19 18.81 -4.58
CA LYS A 242 5.97 18.64 -5.37
C LYS A 242 5.91 19.72 -6.43
N VAL A 243 5.79 19.28 -7.66
CA VAL A 243 5.75 20.17 -8.83
C VAL A 243 4.43 20.02 -9.57
N LYS A 244 4.07 21.06 -10.32
CA LYS A 244 2.92 21.04 -11.23
C LYS A 244 3.40 21.32 -12.64
N CYS A 245 3.06 20.46 -13.58
CA CYS A 245 3.35 20.62 -14.98
C CYS A 245 2.64 21.88 -15.55
N ILE A 246 3.40 22.77 -16.18
CA ILE A 246 2.89 23.98 -16.84
C ILE A 246 2.97 23.90 -18.36
N VAL A 247 3.85 23.04 -18.90
CA VAL A 247 3.97 22.73 -20.32
C VAL A 247 4.05 21.22 -20.47
N GLU A 248 3.19 20.64 -21.31
CA GLU A 248 3.18 19.20 -21.57
C GLU A 248 4.53 18.72 -22.14
N TYR A 249 5.09 17.65 -21.59
CA TYR A 249 6.38 17.11 -22.01
C TYR A 249 6.46 15.59 -21.81
N ASP A 250 7.39 14.95 -22.53
CA ASP A 250 7.72 13.55 -22.34
C ASP A 250 8.82 13.41 -21.29
N ASP A 251 8.52 12.79 -20.15
CA ASP A 251 9.48 12.57 -19.09
C ASP A 251 10.15 11.20 -19.24
N ASN A 252 11.42 11.20 -19.62
CA ASN A 252 12.19 9.97 -19.85
C ASN A 252 12.53 9.22 -18.55
N GLN A 253 12.53 9.91 -17.41
CA GLN A 253 12.76 9.26 -16.11
C GLN A 253 11.50 8.52 -15.63
N ILE A 254 10.33 9.12 -15.85
CA ILE A 254 9.04 8.50 -15.52
C ILE A 254 8.59 7.54 -16.63
N GLY A 255 9.09 7.70 -17.85
CA GLY A 255 8.80 6.84 -19.00
C GLY A 255 7.45 7.12 -19.66
N ARG A 256 6.91 8.34 -19.51
CA ARG A 256 5.64 8.75 -20.13
C ARG A 256 5.51 10.25 -20.31
N ARG A 257 4.47 10.63 -21.04
CA ARG A 257 4.07 12.03 -21.20
C ARG A 257 3.39 12.58 -19.95
N ILE A 258 3.86 13.75 -19.47
CA ILE A 258 3.28 14.51 -18.37
C ILE A 258 2.37 15.59 -18.94
N LYS A 259 1.12 15.63 -18.47
CA LYS A 259 0.10 16.56 -18.98
C LYS A 259 0.09 17.86 -18.19
N VAL A 260 -0.32 18.94 -18.85
CA VAL A 260 -0.53 20.25 -18.20
C VAL A 260 -1.48 20.11 -17.00
N ASN A 261 -1.14 20.76 -15.90
CA ASN A 261 -1.80 20.70 -14.61
C ASN A 261 -1.63 19.40 -13.80
N GLU A 262 -0.91 18.42 -14.31
CA GLU A 262 -0.56 17.24 -13.52
C GLU A 262 0.40 17.61 -12.40
N GLU A 263 0.14 17.08 -11.19
CA GLU A 263 0.96 17.26 -10.00
C GLU A 263 1.70 15.95 -9.69
N TYR A 264 3.00 16.04 -9.42
CA TYR A 264 3.83 14.89 -9.10
C TYR A 264 5.02 15.32 -8.22
N VAL A 265 5.74 14.36 -7.66
CA VAL A 265 6.85 14.61 -6.74
C VAL A 265 8.15 14.16 -7.39
N VAL A 266 9.19 14.99 -7.22
CA VAL A 266 10.56 14.71 -7.66
C VAL A 266 11.53 15.09 -6.55
N ASP A 267 12.78 14.64 -6.64
CA ASP A 267 13.83 15.16 -5.78
C ASP A 267 14.22 16.61 -6.17
N GLU A 268 14.91 17.31 -5.27
CA GLU A 268 15.29 18.71 -5.44
C GLU A 268 16.11 18.93 -6.72
N LYS A 269 17.04 18.02 -7.03
CA LYS A 269 17.87 18.12 -8.24
C LYS A 269 17.02 18.04 -9.50
N ARG A 270 16.06 17.08 -9.56
CA ARG A 270 15.15 16.97 -10.70
C ARG A 270 14.22 18.17 -10.82
N ALA A 271 13.77 18.73 -9.69
CA ALA A 271 12.97 19.96 -9.70
C ALA A 271 13.75 21.13 -10.30
N GLU A 272 15.03 21.30 -9.96
CA GLU A 272 15.91 22.30 -10.56
C GLU A 272 16.06 22.14 -12.07
N GLU A 273 16.27 20.88 -12.56
CA GLU A 273 16.34 20.59 -13.98
C GLU A 273 15.05 20.98 -14.74
N LEU A 274 13.88 20.69 -14.14
CA LEU A 274 12.56 20.99 -14.75
C LEU A 274 12.18 22.46 -14.67
N LEU A 275 12.83 23.25 -13.83
CA LEU A 275 12.65 24.70 -13.68
C LEU A 275 13.56 25.52 -14.60
N THR A 276 14.55 24.89 -15.26
CA THR A 276 15.41 25.60 -16.22
C THR A 276 14.64 26.05 -17.46
N GLU A 277 15.09 27.07 -18.14
CA GLU A 277 14.43 27.66 -19.31
C GLU A 277 14.48 26.74 -20.56
N PRO A 278 13.33 26.50 -21.22
CA PRO A 278 11.98 26.91 -20.81
C PRO A 278 11.46 26.02 -19.67
N ALA A 279 10.98 26.63 -18.60
CA ALA A 279 10.47 25.91 -17.44
C ALA A 279 9.29 25.00 -17.82
N LEU A 280 9.35 23.73 -17.41
CA LEU A 280 8.30 22.73 -17.69
C LEU A 280 7.32 22.60 -16.53
N VAL A 281 7.73 23.00 -15.33
CA VAL A 281 6.96 22.87 -14.09
C VAL A 281 7.01 24.12 -13.24
N LYS A 282 6.13 24.20 -12.23
CA LYS A 282 6.24 25.13 -11.11
C LYS A 282 6.25 24.36 -9.78
N ILE A 283 6.97 24.83 -8.80
CA ILE A 283 6.96 24.28 -7.45
C ILE A 283 5.61 24.60 -6.80
N ILE A 284 4.98 23.61 -6.18
CA ILE A 284 3.77 23.76 -5.37
C ILE A 284 4.12 23.63 -3.89
N GLU A 285 4.99 22.68 -3.56
CA GLU A 285 5.31 22.35 -2.17
C GLU A 285 6.74 21.79 -2.10
N VAL A 286 7.47 22.20 -1.07
CA VAL A 286 8.77 21.62 -0.69
C VAL A 286 8.56 20.85 0.60
N PHE A 287 8.75 19.54 0.55
CA PHE A 287 8.59 18.70 1.73
C PHE A 287 9.82 18.85 2.63
N GLN A 288 9.57 19.26 3.87
CA GLN A 288 10.59 19.36 4.91
C GLN A 288 10.12 18.63 6.17
N PRO A 289 11.04 18.13 7.02
CA PRO A 289 10.69 17.58 8.32
C PRO A 289 9.90 18.62 9.13
N GLU A 290 8.79 18.24 9.73
CA GLU A 290 8.07 19.13 10.64
C GLU A 290 8.98 19.43 11.83
N ASN A 291 9.29 20.71 12.04
CA ASN A 291 9.99 21.16 13.24
C ASN A 291 9.22 20.66 14.47
N LYS A 292 9.93 20.02 15.41
CA LYS A 292 9.39 19.53 16.68
C LYS A 292 8.35 20.48 17.21
N VAL A 293 7.14 19.96 17.42
CA VAL A 293 6.04 20.69 18.06
C VAL A 293 6.58 21.38 19.29
N SER A 294 6.57 22.70 19.30
CA SER A 294 6.91 23.52 20.46
C SER A 294 6.03 23.02 21.62
N GLU A 295 6.67 22.60 22.70
CA GLU A 295 6.00 22.18 23.93
C GLU A 295 4.89 23.18 24.26
N ALA A 296 3.66 22.70 24.27
CA ALA A 296 2.51 23.49 24.69
C ALA A 296 2.77 24.00 26.12
N LYS A 297 2.97 25.28 26.28
CA LYS A 297 3.08 25.94 27.59
C LYS A 297 1.88 25.52 28.42
N LYS A 298 2.16 24.79 29.51
CA LYS A 298 1.15 24.47 30.54
C LYS A 298 0.46 25.76 30.97
N PRO A 299 -0.86 25.82 31.05
CA PRO A 299 -1.54 27.01 31.53
C PRO A 299 -1.15 27.25 32.98
N THR A 300 -0.57 28.42 33.23
CA THR A 300 -0.24 28.92 34.57
C THR A 300 -1.54 29.03 35.35
N LYS A 301 -1.66 28.28 36.44
CA LYS A 301 -2.76 28.45 37.42
C LYS A 301 -2.71 29.86 37.96
N GLN A 302 -3.64 30.71 37.56
CA GLN A 302 -3.89 31.98 38.27
C GLN A 302 -4.44 31.65 39.65
N SER A 303 -3.65 31.96 40.67
CA SER A 303 -4.06 31.93 42.06
C SER A 303 -5.12 33.03 42.27
N LYS A 304 -6.34 32.65 42.51
CA LYS A 304 -7.34 33.56 43.09
C LYS A 304 -6.92 33.89 44.52
N LYS A 305 -6.45 35.10 44.75
CA LYS A 305 -6.46 35.73 46.08
C LYS A 305 -7.76 36.52 46.21
N LYS A 306 -8.48 36.16 47.28
CA LYS A 306 -9.56 36.89 47.99
C LYS A 306 -10.61 37.64 47.16
#